data_c3fbb3627c1083573da8ff1c60bdac28
#
_entry.id   c3fbb3627c1083573da8ff1c60bdac28
#
_cell.length_a   1.000
_cell.length_b   1.000
_cell.length_c   1.000
_cell.angle_alpha   90.00
_cell.angle_beta   90.00
_cell.angle_gamma   90.00
#
_symmetry.space_group_name_H-M   'P 1'
#
loop_
_entity.id
_entity.type
_entity.pdbx_description
1 polymer ?
#
loop_
_entity_poly.entity_id
_entity_poly.type
_entity_poly.pdbx_seq_one_letter_code
_entity_poly.pdbx_strand_id
1 'polypeptide(L)'
;MSEAEIMAAALSDPDAQPRSAAQLARMKHTPRAKLIRRALGLTQEEFAGRFRIPLGTLRDWEQGASEPDQAAQAYLTVIARNPGAVSKALNPAA
;
A
#
# COMPACT_ATOMS: atom_id res chain seq x y z
N MET A 1 -1.62 -11.34 -7.02
CA MET A 1 -2.77 -10.71 -6.38
C MET A 1 -3.22 -9.52 -7.23
N SER A 2 -4.50 -9.45 -7.56
CA SER A 2 -5.02 -8.34 -8.36
C SER A 2 -5.32 -7.13 -7.47
N GLU A 3 -5.44 -5.96 -8.10
CA GLU A 3 -5.79 -4.74 -7.38
C GLU A 3 -7.16 -4.85 -6.70
N ALA A 4 -8.12 -5.50 -7.34
CA ALA A 4 -9.44 -5.73 -6.77
C ALA A 4 -9.37 -6.62 -5.52
N GLU A 5 -8.53 -7.64 -5.54
CA GLU A 5 -8.33 -8.52 -4.38
C GLU A 5 -7.68 -7.77 -3.22
N ILE A 6 -6.73 -6.88 -3.50
CA ILE A 6 -6.10 -6.06 -2.48
C ILE A 6 -7.14 -5.16 -1.80
N MET A 7 -7.98 -4.51 -2.58
CA MET A 7 -9.02 -3.64 -2.04
C MET A 7 -10.07 -4.42 -1.27
N ALA A 8 -10.47 -5.58 -1.77
CA ALA A 8 -11.44 -6.43 -1.07
C ALA A 8 -10.89 -6.89 0.28
N ALA A 9 -9.61 -7.28 0.34
CA ALA A 9 -8.97 -7.69 1.59
C ALA A 9 -8.94 -6.55 2.61
N ALA A 10 -8.64 -5.33 2.17
CA ALA A 10 -8.62 -4.16 3.05
C ALA A 10 -10.02 -3.82 3.56
N LEU A 11 -11.03 -3.91 2.71
CA LEU A 11 -12.42 -3.58 3.06
C LEU A 11 -13.04 -4.63 3.98
N SER A 12 -12.55 -5.86 3.97
CA SER A 12 -13.04 -6.92 4.86
C SER A 12 -12.42 -6.85 6.26
N ASP A 13 -11.42 -5.99 6.48
CA ASP A 13 -10.81 -5.78 7.79
C ASP A 13 -11.84 -5.12 8.74
N PRO A 14 -12.16 -5.73 9.89
CA PRO A 14 -13.12 -5.14 10.84
C PRO A 14 -12.72 -3.72 11.30
N ASP A 15 -11.42 -3.45 11.41
CA ASP A 15 -10.93 -2.14 11.83
C ASP A 15 -11.13 -1.09 10.74
N ALA A 16 -11.31 -1.49 9.51
CA ALA A 16 -11.53 -0.60 8.38
C ALA A 16 -13.02 -0.37 8.08
N GLN A 17 -13.93 -1.04 8.78
CA GLN A 17 -15.36 -0.89 8.53
C GLN A 17 -15.87 0.46 9.03
N PRO A 18 -16.64 1.18 8.20
CA PRO A 18 -17.15 2.49 8.61
C PRO A 18 -18.25 2.36 9.66
N ARG A 19 -18.19 3.20 10.68
CA ARG A 19 -19.21 3.28 11.73
C ARG A 19 -19.96 4.60 11.68
N SER A 20 -19.45 5.58 10.93
CA SER A 20 -20.03 6.90 10.82
C SER A 20 -19.72 7.46 9.43
N ALA A 21 -20.41 8.53 9.05
CA ALA A 21 -20.16 9.23 7.80
C ALA A 21 -18.72 9.74 7.71
N ALA A 22 -18.15 10.19 8.83
CA ALA A 22 -16.77 10.66 8.87
C ALA A 22 -15.79 9.52 8.59
N GLN A 23 -16.03 8.34 9.17
CA GLN A 23 -15.18 7.18 8.93
C GLN A 23 -15.34 6.68 7.49
N LEU A 24 -16.55 6.71 6.96
CA LEU A 24 -16.80 6.33 5.57
C LEU A 24 -16.05 7.26 4.61
N ALA A 25 -16.06 8.56 4.89
CA ALA A 25 -15.32 9.53 4.09
C ALA A 25 -13.82 9.27 4.12
N ARG A 26 -13.27 8.94 5.31
CA ARG A 26 -11.86 8.58 5.44
C ARG A 26 -11.51 7.32 4.67
N MET A 27 -12.38 6.33 4.67
CA MET A 27 -12.14 5.08 3.94
C MET A 27 -12.05 5.29 2.43
N LYS A 28 -12.82 6.24 1.89
CA LYS A 28 -12.72 6.60 0.47
C LYS A 28 -11.35 7.16 0.12
N HIS A 29 -10.64 7.71 1.11
CA HIS A 29 -9.34 8.32 0.94
C HIS A 29 -8.21 7.48 1.55
N THR A 30 -8.48 6.20 1.89
CA THR A 30 -7.42 5.33 2.40
C THR A 30 -6.28 5.25 1.40
N PRO A 31 -5.05 5.60 1.79
CA PRO A 31 -3.93 5.61 0.87
C PRO A 31 -3.68 4.24 0.24
N ARG A 32 -3.45 4.24 -1.06
CA ARG A 32 -3.24 3.01 -1.83
C ARG A 32 -2.04 2.22 -1.31
N ALA A 33 -0.97 2.90 -0.94
CA ALA A 33 0.22 2.25 -0.40
C ALA A 33 -0.11 1.43 0.85
N LYS A 34 -0.97 1.95 1.72
CA LYS A 34 -1.41 1.24 2.92
C LYS A 34 -2.24 0.00 2.57
N LEU A 35 -3.14 0.11 1.59
CA LEU A 35 -3.95 -1.01 1.14
C LEU A 35 -3.07 -2.13 0.59
N ILE A 36 -2.10 -1.79 -0.24
CA ILE A 36 -1.17 -2.76 -0.85
C ILE A 36 -0.34 -3.43 0.25
N ARG A 37 0.22 -2.64 1.15
CA ARG A 37 1.06 -3.16 2.24
C ARG A 37 0.28 -4.14 3.11
N ARG A 38 -0.94 -3.79 3.52
CA ARG A 38 -1.76 -4.64 4.38
C ARG A 38 -2.16 -5.93 3.67
N ALA A 39 -2.47 -5.86 2.39
CA ALA A 39 -2.81 -7.03 1.59
C ALA A 39 -1.64 -8.00 1.47
N LEU A 40 -0.41 -7.49 1.47
CA LEU A 40 0.79 -8.31 1.44
C LEU A 40 1.22 -8.80 2.83
N GLY A 41 0.57 -8.32 3.88
CA GLY A 41 0.89 -8.73 5.24
C GLY A 41 2.22 -8.21 5.75
N LEU A 42 2.68 -7.06 5.25
CA LEU A 42 3.98 -6.50 5.61
C LEU A 42 3.84 -5.33 6.57
N THR A 43 4.84 -5.14 7.42
CA THR A 43 4.97 -3.92 8.22
C THR A 43 5.44 -2.78 7.33
N GLN A 44 5.38 -1.54 7.85
CA GLN A 44 5.90 -0.39 7.10
C GLN A 44 7.38 -0.56 6.80
N GLU A 45 8.15 -1.02 7.79
CA GLU A 45 9.59 -1.24 7.64
C GLU A 45 9.89 -2.33 6.61
N GLU A 46 9.15 -3.42 6.66
CA GLU A 46 9.33 -4.53 5.70
C GLU A 46 8.99 -4.10 4.27
N PHE A 47 7.89 -3.38 4.10
CA PHE A 47 7.47 -2.90 2.79
C PHE A 47 8.49 -1.92 2.22
N ALA A 48 8.87 -0.93 3.03
CA ALA A 48 9.84 0.08 2.63
C ALA A 48 11.18 -0.55 2.23
N GLY A 49 11.68 -1.50 3.03
CA GLY A 49 12.93 -2.17 2.75
C GLY A 49 12.87 -3.05 1.52
N ARG A 50 11.78 -3.82 1.38
CA ARG A 50 11.63 -4.76 0.25
C ARG A 50 11.51 -4.05 -1.09
N PHE A 51 10.79 -2.94 -1.13
CA PHE A 51 10.53 -2.22 -2.38
C PHE A 51 11.35 -0.94 -2.51
N ARG A 52 12.31 -0.74 -1.60
CA ARG A 52 13.24 0.39 -1.60
C ARG A 52 12.54 1.75 -1.65
N ILE A 53 11.52 1.88 -0.84
CA ILE A 53 10.83 3.15 -0.64
C ILE A 53 11.33 3.72 0.69
N PRO A 54 11.71 5.01 0.75
CA PRO A 54 12.11 5.60 2.02
C PRO A 54 10.98 5.46 3.06
N LEU A 55 11.31 5.01 4.26
CA LEU A 55 10.31 4.76 5.29
C LEU A 55 9.50 6.00 5.63
N GLY A 56 10.15 7.15 5.72
CA GLY A 56 9.47 8.42 5.97
C GLY A 56 8.48 8.77 4.87
N THR A 57 8.86 8.53 3.62
CA THR A 57 7.98 8.74 2.46
C THR A 57 6.76 7.82 2.53
N LEU A 58 6.95 6.54 2.83
CA LEU A 58 5.84 5.60 2.97
C LEU A 58 4.89 6.03 4.09
N ARG A 59 5.44 6.43 5.24
CA ARG A 59 4.63 6.92 6.36
C ARG A 59 3.82 8.15 5.98
N ASP A 60 4.42 9.09 5.25
CA ASP A 60 3.74 10.28 4.79
C ASP A 60 2.57 9.93 3.85
N TRP A 61 2.79 8.98 2.95
CA TRP A 61 1.71 8.51 2.06
C TRP A 61 0.58 7.87 2.87
N GLU A 62 0.91 7.04 3.85
CA GLU A 62 -0.09 6.33 4.64
C GLU A 62 -0.85 7.23 5.59
N GLN A 63 -0.24 8.33 6.02
CA GLN A 63 -0.87 9.31 6.91
C GLN A 63 -1.60 10.41 6.15
N GLY A 64 -1.45 10.47 4.83
CA GLY A 64 -2.05 11.53 4.03
C GLY A 64 -1.29 12.85 4.09
N ALA A 65 -0.06 12.86 4.66
CA ALA A 65 0.77 14.06 4.72
C ALA A 65 1.29 14.48 3.35
N SER A 66 1.50 13.50 2.45
CA SER A 66 1.83 13.75 1.06
C SER A 66 1.21 12.68 0.20
N GLU A 67 1.09 12.94 -1.09
CA GLU A 67 0.56 11.97 -2.04
C GLU A 67 1.67 11.50 -2.98
N PRO A 68 1.64 10.20 -3.37
CA PRO A 68 2.60 9.73 -4.37
C PRO A 68 2.43 10.49 -5.68
N ASP A 69 3.54 10.87 -6.30
CA ASP A 69 3.47 11.45 -7.63
C ASP A 69 3.12 10.38 -8.67
N GLN A 70 3.02 10.76 -9.94
CA GLN A 70 2.60 9.85 -11.00
C GLN A 70 3.54 8.65 -11.13
N ALA A 71 4.83 8.86 -11.03
CA ALA A 71 5.81 7.78 -11.09
C ALA A 71 5.66 6.82 -9.92
N ALA A 72 5.47 7.36 -8.71
CA ALA A 72 5.27 6.55 -7.52
C ALA A 72 3.96 5.77 -7.59
N GLN A 73 2.90 6.36 -8.13
CA GLN A 73 1.63 5.66 -8.33
C GLN A 73 1.78 4.50 -9.31
N ALA A 74 2.53 4.69 -10.39
CA ALA A 74 2.83 3.62 -11.34
C ALA A 74 3.62 2.51 -10.67
N TYR A 75 4.59 2.85 -9.83
CA TYR A 75 5.39 1.89 -9.08
C TYR A 75 4.49 1.07 -8.12
N LEU A 76 3.61 1.74 -7.39
CA LEU A 76 2.67 1.05 -6.51
C LEU A 76 1.76 0.10 -7.28
N THR A 77 1.33 0.47 -8.47
CA THR A 77 0.54 -0.42 -9.33
C THR A 77 1.32 -1.68 -9.70
N VAL A 78 2.59 -1.55 -10.05
CA VAL A 78 3.43 -2.70 -10.39
C VAL A 78 3.63 -3.59 -9.16
N ILE A 79 3.87 -3.01 -8.00
CA ILE A 79 3.99 -3.77 -6.75
C ILE A 79 2.70 -4.54 -6.47
N ALA A 80 1.54 -3.90 -6.64
CA ALA A 80 0.26 -4.53 -6.36
C ALA A 80 0.01 -5.73 -7.27
N ARG A 81 0.41 -5.63 -8.53
CA ARG A 81 0.17 -6.69 -9.52
C ARG A 81 1.20 -7.81 -9.47
N ASN A 82 2.44 -7.49 -9.17
CA ASN A 82 3.51 -8.49 -9.20
C ASN A 82 4.59 -8.17 -8.17
N PRO A 83 4.27 -8.28 -6.87
CA PRO A 83 5.22 -7.93 -5.82
C PRO A 83 6.48 -8.79 -5.84
N GLY A 84 6.35 -10.06 -6.18
CA GLY A 84 7.48 -10.97 -6.25
C GLY A 84 8.51 -10.56 -7.30
N ALA A 85 8.04 -10.18 -8.49
CA ALA A 85 8.94 -9.76 -9.56
C ALA A 85 9.66 -8.45 -9.21
N VAL A 86 8.94 -7.51 -8.59
CA VAL A 86 9.56 -6.23 -8.16
C VAL A 86 10.63 -6.48 -7.11
N SER A 87 10.30 -7.26 -6.09
CA SER A 87 11.25 -7.59 -5.03
C SER A 87 12.49 -8.28 -5.59
N LYS A 88 12.30 -9.24 -6.47
CA LYS A 88 13.40 -9.97 -7.11
C LYS A 88 14.26 -9.05 -7.99
N ALA A 89 13.63 -8.11 -8.71
CA ALA A 89 14.35 -7.17 -9.54
C ALA A 89 15.23 -6.22 -8.73
N LEU A 90 14.75 -5.83 -7.54
CA LEU A 90 15.47 -4.93 -6.64
C LEU A 90 16.56 -5.65 -5.83
N ASN A 91 16.40 -6.96 -5.61
CA ASN A 91 17.30 -7.75 -4.78
C ASN A 91 17.72 -9.02 -5.53
N PRO A 92 18.44 -8.88 -6.66
CA PRO A 92 18.73 -10.02 -7.54
C PRO A 92 19.66 -11.07 -6.92
N ALA A 93 20.41 -10.70 -5.89
CA ALA A 93 21.34 -11.60 -5.20
C ALA A 93 20.69 -12.38 -4.06
N ALA A 94 19.44 -12.10 -3.75
CA ALA A 94 18.72 -12.75 -2.66
C ALA A 94 18.23 -14.13 -3.05
#